data_063285375d17d13094bd69a156c1b17e
#
_entry.id   063285375d17d13094bd69a156c1b17e
#
_cell.length_a   1.000
_cell.length_b   1.000
_cell.length_c   1.000
_cell.angle_alpha   90.00
_cell.angle_beta   90.00
_cell.angle_gamma   90.00
#
_symmetry.space_group_name_H-M   'P 1'
#
loop_
_entity.id
_entity.type
_entity.pdbx_description
1 polymer ?
#
loop_
_entity_poly.entity_id
_entity_poly.type
_entity_poly.pdbx_seq_one_letter_code
_entity_poly.pdbx_strand_id
1 'polypeptide(L)'
;MYTEQVLEVTHHSEKLFSFKTTRDRGFRFKNGEFAMIGLQLEPKPIFRAYSIVSTCYDEHLEFLSIKVPDGPLTSHLQKIQPGDEILIKPKCTGTLVIDYLNDTENLVMLATGTGIAPFVSIARDFETYEKYKNVYLFHTVRYVRELAYRAELEELSQHCNLKYVDTVTEEQYNRTGRFWSHINDYLPGGLTQGRDSVMVCGSPELNKQCRTEFQDLGWQEGNLGERGDFMLERAFAD
;
A
#
# COMPACT_ATOMS: atom_id res chain seq x y z
N MET A 1 6.13 -13.04 -19.25
CA MET A 1 5.07 -13.39 -18.30
C MET A 1 5.65 -14.47 -17.41
N TYR A 2 5.54 -14.32 -16.12
CA TYR A 2 5.98 -15.30 -15.14
C TYR A 2 4.78 -16.10 -14.67
N THR A 3 5.01 -17.37 -14.32
CA THR A 3 4.04 -18.23 -13.63
C THR A 3 4.66 -18.57 -12.29
N GLU A 4 4.05 -18.05 -11.23
CA GLU A 4 4.54 -18.20 -9.87
C GLU A 4 3.59 -19.08 -9.07
N GLN A 5 4.13 -19.88 -8.15
CA GLN A 5 3.33 -20.75 -7.30
C GLN A 5 2.95 -20.05 -6.01
N VAL A 6 1.70 -20.19 -5.59
CA VAL A 6 1.24 -19.75 -4.26
C VAL A 6 1.96 -20.58 -3.20
N LEU A 7 2.60 -19.89 -2.27
CA LEU A 7 3.31 -20.50 -1.13
C LEU A 7 2.45 -20.51 0.14
N GLU A 8 1.71 -19.42 0.36
CA GLU A 8 0.94 -19.20 1.57
C GLU A 8 -0.29 -18.34 1.26
N VAL A 9 -1.39 -18.59 1.96
CA VAL A 9 -2.60 -17.74 1.94
C VAL A 9 -3.00 -17.45 3.38
N THR A 10 -3.11 -16.17 3.73
CA THR A 10 -3.52 -15.71 5.07
C THR A 10 -4.81 -14.93 4.98
N HIS A 11 -5.85 -15.40 5.68
CA HIS A 11 -7.13 -14.70 5.77
C HIS A 11 -7.15 -13.77 6.98
N HIS A 12 -7.12 -12.45 6.75
CA HIS A 12 -7.16 -11.42 7.80
C HIS A 12 -8.59 -11.21 8.33
N SER A 13 -9.58 -11.33 7.44
CA SER A 13 -11.01 -11.22 7.77
C SER A 13 -11.87 -11.98 6.76
N GLU A 14 -13.19 -11.93 6.93
CA GLU A 14 -14.12 -12.46 5.93
C GLU A 14 -13.97 -11.83 4.55
N LYS A 15 -13.46 -10.58 4.50
CA LYS A 15 -13.33 -9.79 3.27
C LYS A 15 -11.88 -9.55 2.81
N LEU A 16 -10.89 -9.89 3.62
CA LEU A 16 -9.51 -9.49 3.38
C LEU A 16 -8.57 -10.70 3.52
N PHE A 17 -7.69 -10.87 2.57
CA PHE A 17 -6.66 -11.90 2.58
C PHE A 17 -5.38 -11.42 1.91
N SER A 18 -4.27 -11.98 2.31
CA SER A 18 -2.98 -11.86 1.60
C SER A 18 -2.50 -13.22 1.14
N PHE A 19 -1.61 -13.22 0.18
CA PHE A 19 -0.97 -14.45 -0.27
C PHE A 19 0.45 -14.17 -0.71
N LYS A 20 1.32 -15.17 -0.53
CA LYS A 20 2.71 -15.16 -0.99
C LYS A 20 2.86 -16.10 -2.17
N THR A 21 3.71 -15.72 -3.10
CA THR A 21 4.08 -16.56 -4.25
C THR A 21 5.60 -16.71 -4.34
N THR A 22 6.07 -17.71 -5.08
CA THR A 22 7.44 -17.72 -5.56
C THR A 22 7.73 -16.43 -6.34
N ARG A 23 9.01 -16.16 -6.56
CA ARG A 23 9.48 -15.00 -7.34
C ARG A 23 10.56 -15.43 -8.31
N ASP A 24 10.32 -15.23 -9.60
CA ASP A 24 11.36 -15.44 -10.61
C ASP A 24 12.57 -14.55 -10.33
N ARG A 25 13.76 -15.11 -10.48
CA ARG A 25 15.03 -14.39 -10.21
C ARG A 25 15.26 -13.18 -11.11
N GLY A 26 14.59 -13.09 -12.24
CA GLY A 26 14.62 -11.94 -13.15
C GLY A 26 13.61 -10.84 -12.83
N PHE A 27 12.65 -11.10 -11.93
CA PHE A 27 11.61 -10.12 -11.58
C PHE A 27 12.17 -8.97 -10.74
N ARG A 28 12.04 -7.74 -11.24
CA ARG A 28 12.55 -6.52 -10.60
C ARG A 28 11.43 -5.52 -10.39
N PHE A 29 11.42 -4.91 -9.22
CA PHE A 29 10.50 -3.83 -8.86
C PHE A 29 11.14 -2.94 -7.79
N LYS A 30 10.58 -1.74 -7.59
CA LYS A 30 10.86 -0.84 -6.48
C LYS A 30 9.77 -0.96 -5.42
N ASN A 31 10.13 -0.81 -4.15
CA ASN A 31 9.16 -0.78 -3.07
C ASN A 31 8.12 0.32 -3.31
N GLY A 32 6.83 -0.05 -3.17
CA GLY A 32 5.70 0.81 -3.50
C GLY A 32 5.11 0.64 -4.90
N GLU A 33 5.79 -0.07 -5.82
CA GLU A 33 5.23 -0.39 -7.13
C GLU A 33 4.16 -1.48 -7.07
N PHE A 34 3.36 -1.56 -8.14
CA PHE A 34 2.40 -2.64 -8.37
C PHE A 34 2.78 -3.51 -9.56
N ALA A 35 2.29 -4.73 -9.57
CA ALA A 35 2.36 -5.67 -10.69
C ALA A 35 0.96 -5.99 -11.21
N MET A 36 0.86 -6.35 -12.48
CA MET A 36 -0.34 -6.96 -13.05
C MET A 36 -0.30 -8.45 -12.76
N ILE A 37 -1.15 -8.92 -11.85
CA ILE A 37 -1.30 -10.33 -11.52
C ILE A 37 -2.61 -10.88 -12.06
N GLY A 38 -2.68 -12.17 -12.30
CA GLY A 38 -3.87 -12.80 -12.85
C GLY A 38 -3.92 -14.31 -12.70
N LEU A 39 -5.02 -14.86 -13.16
CA LEU A 39 -5.26 -16.30 -13.24
C LEU A 39 -5.56 -16.71 -14.68
N GLN A 40 -5.15 -17.93 -15.04
CA GLN A 40 -5.53 -18.55 -16.27
C GLN A 40 -7.00 -19.00 -16.18
N LEU A 41 -7.88 -18.21 -16.75
CA LEU A 41 -9.32 -18.48 -16.79
C LEU A 41 -9.75 -18.63 -18.27
N GLU A 42 -10.82 -19.38 -18.48
CA GLU A 42 -11.42 -19.51 -19.82
C GLU A 42 -12.34 -18.31 -20.14
N PRO A 43 -12.34 -17.79 -21.37
CA PRO A 43 -11.51 -18.19 -22.54
C PRO A 43 -10.10 -17.54 -22.58
N LYS A 44 -9.76 -16.68 -21.63
CA LYS A 44 -8.47 -15.98 -21.57
C LYS A 44 -8.11 -15.57 -20.14
N PRO A 45 -6.83 -15.37 -19.84
CA PRO A 45 -6.41 -14.93 -18.53
C PRO A 45 -6.97 -13.54 -18.19
N ILE A 46 -7.30 -13.33 -16.91
CA ILE A 46 -7.76 -12.06 -16.39
C ILE A 46 -6.67 -11.48 -15.47
N PHE A 47 -6.31 -10.24 -15.69
CA PHE A 47 -5.29 -9.53 -14.94
C PHE A 47 -5.86 -8.29 -14.23
N ARG A 48 -5.35 -7.99 -13.03
CA ARG A 48 -5.57 -6.74 -12.31
C ARG A 48 -4.27 -6.26 -11.70
N ALA A 49 -4.19 -4.96 -11.45
CA ALA A 49 -3.07 -4.35 -10.76
C ALA A 49 -3.15 -4.63 -9.26
N TYR A 50 -2.04 -5.04 -8.67
CA TYR A 50 -1.88 -5.28 -7.24
C TYR A 50 -0.58 -4.68 -6.75
N SER A 51 -0.65 -3.81 -5.75
CA SER A 51 0.54 -3.30 -5.07
C SER A 51 1.29 -4.44 -4.41
N ILE A 52 2.60 -4.44 -4.56
CA ILE A 52 3.47 -5.46 -3.99
C ILE A 52 3.70 -5.11 -2.52
N VAL A 53 3.44 -6.07 -1.63
CA VAL A 53 3.59 -5.92 -0.17
C VAL A 53 4.99 -6.32 0.30
N SER A 54 5.58 -7.34 -0.33
CA SER A 54 6.97 -7.74 -0.07
C SER A 54 7.96 -6.65 -0.48
N THR A 55 9.15 -6.68 0.09
CA THR A 55 10.23 -5.77 -0.34
C THR A 55 10.90 -6.27 -1.63
N CYS A 56 11.60 -5.38 -2.30
CA CYS A 56 12.40 -5.74 -3.48
C CYS A 56 13.58 -6.68 -3.14
N TYR A 57 13.88 -6.89 -1.86
CA TYR A 57 14.94 -7.81 -1.37
C TYR A 57 14.41 -9.21 -1.03
N ASP A 58 13.09 -9.37 -0.85
CA ASP A 58 12.48 -10.66 -0.51
C ASP A 58 12.59 -11.65 -1.66
N GLU A 59 12.74 -12.93 -1.34
CA GLU A 59 12.77 -14.03 -2.32
C GLU A 59 11.38 -14.47 -2.80
N HIS A 60 10.33 -13.86 -2.26
CA HIS A 60 8.93 -14.10 -2.58
C HIS A 60 8.21 -12.81 -2.94
N LEU A 61 7.04 -12.92 -3.55
CA LEU A 61 6.12 -11.80 -3.73
C LEU A 61 4.95 -11.98 -2.78
N GLU A 62 4.48 -10.87 -2.21
CA GLU A 62 3.31 -10.85 -1.35
C GLU A 62 2.32 -9.81 -1.85
N PHE A 63 1.03 -10.15 -1.82
CA PHE A 63 -0.07 -9.31 -2.27
C PHE A 63 -1.20 -9.31 -1.26
N LEU A 64 -1.87 -8.17 -1.11
CA LEU A 64 -3.08 -8.02 -0.30
C LEU A 64 -4.30 -7.85 -1.22
N SER A 65 -5.36 -8.58 -0.96
CA SER A 65 -6.58 -8.57 -1.77
C SER A 65 -7.84 -8.52 -0.92
N ILE A 66 -8.88 -7.89 -1.47
CA ILE A 66 -10.24 -8.01 -0.96
C ILE A 66 -10.97 -9.18 -1.63
N LYS A 67 -11.95 -9.73 -0.92
CA LYS A 67 -12.86 -10.76 -1.47
C LYS A 67 -14.09 -10.07 -2.04
N VAL A 68 -14.16 -9.93 -3.36
CA VAL A 68 -15.35 -9.46 -4.07
C VAL A 68 -16.01 -10.67 -4.72
N PRO A 69 -17.19 -11.11 -4.25
CA PRO A 69 -17.82 -12.37 -4.69
C PRO A 69 -18.03 -12.45 -6.21
N ASP A 70 -18.42 -11.33 -6.83
CA ASP A 70 -18.73 -11.26 -8.25
C ASP A 70 -17.63 -10.55 -9.08
N GLY A 71 -16.49 -10.26 -8.47
CA GLY A 71 -15.34 -9.64 -9.14
C GLY A 71 -14.74 -10.58 -10.18
N PRO A 72 -14.40 -10.11 -11.39
CA PRO A 72 -13.91 -10.97 -12.48
C PRO A 72 -12.66 -11.79 -12.14
N LEU A 73 -11.76 -11.24 -11.34
CA LEU A 73 -10.56 -11.92 -10.86
C LEU A 73 -10.74 -12.37 -9.40
N THR A 74 -11.22 -11.50 -8.52
CA THR A 74 -11.24 -11.72 -7.08
C THR A 74 -12.17 -12.85 -6.66
N SER A 75 -13.26 -13.13 -7.41
CA SER A 75 -14.13 -14.28 -7.19
C SER A 75 -13.41 -15.65 -7.29
N HIS A 76 -12.33 -15.69 -8.08
CA HIS A 76 -11.43 -16.84 -8.23
C HIS A 76 -10.24 -16.75 -7.30
N LEU A 77 -9.59 -15.57 -7.26
CA LEU A 77 -8.38 -15.34 -6.48
C LEU A 77 -8.58 -15.61 -4.98
N GLN A 78 -9.76 -15.32 -4.42
CA GLN A 78 -10.09 -15.61 -3.02
C GLN A 78 -10.13 -17.10 -2.66
N LYS A 79 -10.08 -17.99 -3.65
CA LYS A 79 -10.15 -19.47 -3.48
C LYS A 79 -8.80 -20.14 -3.69
N ILE A 80 -7.76 -19.40 -4.02
CA ILE A 80 -6.43 -19.98 -4.24
C ILE A 80 -5.89 -20.65 -2.98
N GLN A 81 -5.07 -21.66 -3.21
CA GLN A 81 -4.42 -22.45 -2.17
C GLN A 81 -2.92 -22.60 -2.48
N PRO A 82 -2.10 -22.94 -1.49
CA PRO A 82 -0.70 -23.27 -1.73
C PRO A 82 -0.56 -24.34 -2.83
N GLY A 83 0.31 -24.06 -3.80
CA GLY A 83 0.53 -24.86 -5.00
C GLY A 83 -0.22 -24.39 -6.26
N ASP A 84 -1.23 -23.51 -6.12
CA ASP A 84 -1.89 -22.91 -7.28
C ASP A 84 -0.95 -21.93 -8.02
N GLU A 85 -1.25 -21.70 -9.29
CA GLU A 85 -0.44 -20.83 -10.16
C GLU A 85 -1.03 -19.42 -10.26
N ILE A 86 -0.18 -18.42 -10.13
CA ILE A 86 -0.48 -17.01 -10.37
C ILE A 86 0.34 -16.53 -11.56
N LEU A 87 -0.32 -15.90 -12.52
CA LEU A 87 0.33 -15.25 -13.66
C LEU A 87 0.75 -13.82 -13.27
N ILE A 88 2.01 -13.47 -13.55
CA ILE A 88 2.54 -12.14 -13.23
C ILE A 88 3.17 -11.54 -14.49
N LYS A 89 2.76 -10.31 -14.85
CA LYS A 89 3.40 -9.59 -15.95
C LYS A 89 4.77 -9.08 -15.52
N PRO A 90 5.78 -9.10 -16.41
CA PRO A 90 7.16 -8.80 -16.04
C PRO A 90 7.44 -7.34 -15.69
N LYS A 91 6.56 -6.41 -16.10
CA LYS A 91 6.74 -4.99 -15.87
C LYS A 91 5.95 -4.56 -14.64
N CYS A 92 6.66 -4.05 -13.64
CA CYS A 92 6.09 -3.28 -12.54
C CYS A 92 6.06 -1.80 -12.87
N THR A 93 5.19 -1.08 -12.24
CA THR A 93 5.04 0.37 -12.34
C THR A 93 4.29 0.88 -11.11
N GLY A 94 4.21 2.17 -10.96
CA GLY A 94 3.54 2.86 -9.85
C GLY A 94 4.21 4.18 -9.57
N THR A 95 3.51 5.04 -8.89
CA THR A 95 4.02 6.36 -8.51
C THR A 95 4.51 6.42 -7.06
N LEU A 96 4.09 5.47 -6.21
CA LEU A 96 4.41 5.47 -4.78
C LEU A 96 5.83 4.96 -4.49
N VAL A 97 6.82 5.57 -5.14
CA VAL A 97 8.24 5.25 -4.97
C VAL A 97 8.94 6.44 -4.34
N ILE A 98 9.68 6.21 -3.25
CA ILE A 98 10.33 7.27 -2.47
C ILE A 98 11.30 8.14 -3.30
N ASP A 99 11.83 7.60 -4.41
CA ASP A 99 12.71 8.34 -5.32
C ASP A 99 12.01 9.49 -6.06
N TYR A 100 10.68 9.43 -6.18
CA TYR A 100 9.87 10.44 -6.87
C TYR A 100 9.37 11.55 -5.94
N LEU A 101 9.77 11.52 -4.67
CA LEU A 101 9.48 12.58 -3.70
C LEU A 101 10.67 13.50 -3.51
N ASN A 102 10.37 14.76 -3.20
CA ASN A 102 11.37 15.73 -2.77
C ASN A 102 12.06 15.25 -1.49
N ASP A 103 13.32 15.70 -1.30
CA ASP A 103 14.06 15.37 -0.08
C ASP A 103 13.54 16.26 1.06
N THR A 104 12.95 15.63 2.08
CA THR A 104 12.34 16.29 3.24
C THR A 104 12.71 15.57 4.54
N GLU A 105 12.38 16.16 5.68
CA GLU A 105 12.63 15.54 6.98
C GLU A 105 11.72 14.33 7.23
N ASN A 106 10.45 14.44 6.81
CA ASN A 106 9.42 13.45 7.12
C ASN A 106 8.83 12.81 5.87
N LEU A 107 8.59 11.51 5.93
CA LEU A 107 7.70 10.79 5.02
C LEU A 107 6.36 10.57 5.70
N VAL A 108 5.27 10.99 5.07
CA VAL A 108 3.90 10.79 5.57
C VAL A 108 3.12 9.94 4.58
N MET A 109 2.73 8.76 4.99
CA MET A 109 1.96 7.80 4.19
C MET A 109 0.51 7.74 4.70
N LEU A 110 -0.44 8.02 3.82
CA LEU A 110 -1.88 8.09 4.13
C LEU A 110 -2.61 6.96 3.40
N ALA A 111 -3.07 5.96 4.14
CA ALA A 111 -3.72 4.77 3.62
C ALA A 111 -5.20 4.69 4.01
N THR A 112 -6.04 4.19 3.09
CA THR A 112 -7.37 3.68 3.44
C THR A 112 -7.57 2.25 2.91
N GLY A 113 -8.12 1.37 3.76
CA GLY A 113 -8.39 -0.02 3.37
C GLY A 113 -7.15 -0.75 2.86
N THR A 114 -7.27 -1.38 1.69
CA THR A 114 -6.16 -2.11 1.04
C THR A 114 -5.05 -1.21 0.48
N GLY A 115 -5.24 0.11 0.47
CA GLY A 115 -4.17 1.07 0.15
C GLY A 115 -2.98 1.02 1.10
N ILE A 116 -3.06 0.25 2.18
CA ILE A 116 -1.91 -0.05 3.06
C ILE A 116 -0.82 -0.86 2.35
N ALA A 117 -1.16 -1.66 1.34
CA ALA A 117 -0.26 -2.63 0.71
C ALA A 117 1.08 -2.05 0.24
N PRO A 118 1.15 -0.99 -0.59
CA PRO A 118 2.43 -0.41 -1.02
C PRO A 118 3.21 0.19 0.15
N PHE A 119 2.53 0.66 1.19
CA PHE A 119 3.16 1.27 2.35
C PHE A 119 3.77 0.25 3.31
N VAL A 120 3.25 -0.98 3.36
CA VAL A 120 3.92 -2.08 4.07
C VAL A 120 5.28 -2.37 3.44
N SER A 121 5.35 -2.45 2.11
CA SER A 121 6.61 -2.63 1.38
C SER A 121 7.62 -1.52 1.69
N ILE A 122 7.17 -0.25 1.68
CA ILE A 122 8.01 0.91 1.99
C ILE A 122 8.42 0.92 3.48
N ALA A 123 7.52 0.54 4.39
CA ALA A 123 7.81 0.49 5.82
C ALA A 123 8.78 -0.63 6.21
N ARG A 124 8.82 -1.73 5.44
CA ARG A 124 9.78 -2.82 5.60
C ARG A 124 11.18 -2.47 5.06
N ASP A 125 11.29 -1.42 4.23
CA ASP A 125 12.52 -1.06 3.54
C ASP A 125 13.42 -0.19 4.42
N PHE A 126 14.64 -0.65 4.67
CA PHE A 126 15.63 0.09 5.47
C PHE A 126 16.03 1.42 4.81
N GLU A 127 16.06 1.51 3.47
CA GLU A 127 16.40 2.74 2.74
C GLU A 127 15.41 3.87 3.05
N THR A 128 14.17 3.53 3.40
CA THR A 128 13.17 4.50 3.84
C THR A 128 13.64 5.27 5.08
N TYR A 129 14.26 4.58 6.04
CA TYR A 129 14.74 5.17 7.29
C TYR A 129 16.13 5.81 7.17
N GLU A 130 16.88 5.48 6.13
CA GLU A 130 18.10 6.20 5.77
C GLU A 130 17.77 7.55 5.12
N LYS A 131 16.69 7.59 4.32
CA LYS A 131 16.27 8.79 3.60
C LYS A 131 15.50 9.77 4.48
N TYR A 132 14.61 9.28 5.35
CA TYR A 132 13.73 10.12 6.16
C TYR A 132 14.02 9.97 7.66
N LYS A 133 14.11 11.10 8.36
CA LYS A 133 14.33 11.13 9.80
C LYS A 133 13.12 10.58 10.57
N ASN A 134 11.91 10.90 10.11
CA ASN A 134 10.67 10.41 10.68
C ASN A 134 9.76 9.85 9.58
N VAL A 135 9.14 8.71 9.85
CA VAL A 135 8.20 8.05 8.95
C VAL A 135 6.85 7.91 9.67
N TYR A 136 5.81 8.44 9.09
CA TYR A 136 4.44 8.37 9.61
C TYR A 136 3.58 7.55 8.65
N LEU A 137 2.88 6.57 9.19
CA LEU A 137 1.94 5.75 8.42
C LEU A 137 0.57 5.79 9.10
N PHE A 138 -0.34 6.53 8.49
CA PHE A 138 -1.74 6.62 8.91
C PHE A 138 -2.58 5.63 8.10
N HIS A 139 -3.31 4.75 8.79
CA HIS A 139 -4.15 3.74 8.15
C HIS A 139 -5.58 3.82 8.69
N THR A 140 -6.52 4.25 7.86
CA THR A 140 -7.94 4.30 8.18
C THR A 140 -8.69 3.12 7.56
N VAL A 141 -9.46 2.40 8.36
CA VAL A 141 -10.37 1.35 7.94
C VAL A 141 -11.76 1.55 8.54
N ARG A 142 -12.75 0.76 8.14
CA ARG A 142 -14.09 0.80 8.73
C ARG A 142 -14.14 0.06 10.05
N TYR A 143 -13.55 -1.14 10.11
CA TYR A 143 -13.61 -2.05 11.25
C TYR A 143 -12.22 -2.54 11.62
N VAL A 144 -11.96 -2.79 12.91
CA VAL A 144 -10.66 -3.29 13.42
C VAL A 144 -10.18 -4.55 12.69
N ARG A 145 -11.11 -5.45 12.32
CA ARG A 145 -10.81 -6.67 11.56
C ARG A 145 -10.24 -6.43 10.16
N GLU A 146 -10.28 -5.19 9.67
CA GLU A 146 -9.74 -4.78 8.36
C GLU A 146 -8.32 -4.19 8.46
N LEU A 147 -7.77 -4.08 9.68
CA LEU A 147 -6.40 -3.62 9.94
C LEU A 147 -5.39 -4.75 9.61
N ALA A 148 -5.21 -5.04 8.32
CA ALA A 148 -4.16 -5.97 7.89
C ALA A 148 -2.78 -5.43 8.28
N TYR A 149 -1.83 -6.33 8.58
CA TYR A 149 -0.45 -6.02 8.97
C TYR A 149 -0.29 -5.18 10.25
N ARG A 150 -1.36 -4.98 11.02
CA ARG A 150 -1.32 -4.15 12.22
C ARG A 150 -0.23 -4.57 13.20
N ALA A 151 -0.22 -5.85 13.58
CA ALA A 151 0.74 -6.36 14.56
C ALA A 151 2.20 -6.17 14.09
N GLU A 152 2.47 -6.40 12.81
CA GLU A 152 3.78 -6.21 12.20
C GLU A 152 4.19 -4.73 12.17
N LEU A 153 3.28 -3.83 11.79
CA LEU A 153 3.55 -2.39 11.76
C LEU A 153 3.75 -1.80 13.16
N GLU A 154 3.02 -2.33 14.16
CA GLU A 154 3.24 -2.00 15.58
C GLU A 154 4.62 -2.48 16.05
N GLU A 155 5.06 -3.68 15.63
CA GLU A 155 6.40 -4.20 15.94
C GLU A 155 7.49 -3.37 15.26
N LEU A 156 7.36 -3.06 13.97
CA LEU A 156 8.29 -2.18 13.25
C LEU A 156 8.43 -0.81 13.94
N SER A 157 7.34 -0.27 14.46
CA SER A 157 7.34 1.01 15.19
C SER A 157 8.15 0.98 16.48
N GLN A 158 8.49 -0.20 17.01
CA GLN A 158 9.35 -0.35 18.18
C GLN A 158 10.84 -0.37 17.83
N HIS A 159 11.17 -0.69 16.59
CA HIS A 159 12.54 -0.91 16.12
C HIS A 159 13.05 0.14 15.13
N CYS A 160 12.12 0.88 14.50
CA CYS A 160 12.41 1.91 13.49
C CYS A 160 11.76 3.25 13.87
N ASN A 161 12.17 4.33 13.22
CA ASN A 161 11.54 5.65 13.37
C ASN A 161 10.18 5.74 12.63
N LEU A 162 9.40 4.65 12.71
CA LEU A 162 8.03 4.57 12.20
C LEU A 162 7.04 4.97 13.30
N LYS A 163 6.08 5.81 12.94
CA LYS A 163 4.88 6.09 13.74
C LYS A 163 3.67 5.54 12.99
N TYR A 164 3.26 4.32 13.34
CA TYR A 164 2.05 3.71 12.80
C TYR A 164 0.82 4.17 13.60
N VAL A 165 -0.16 4.75 12.88
CA VAL A 165 -1.38 5.33 13.44
C VAL A 165 -2.58 4.71 12.73
N ASP A 166 -3.19 3.74 13.37
CA ASP A 166 -4.41 3.10 12.90
C ASP A 166 -5.65 3.85 13.40
N THR A 167 -6.64 4.01 12.53
CA THR A 167 -7.91 4.64 12.87
C THR A 167 -9.10 3.84 12.31
N VAL A 168 -10.23 3.87 13.01
CA VAL A 168 -11.43 3.10 12.65
C VAL A 168 -12.65 4.00 12.61
N THR A 169 -13.52 3.85 11.59
CA THR A 169 -14.65 4.79 11.38
C THR A 169 -16.01 4.26 11.80
N GLU A 170 -16.24 2.94 11.80
CA GLU A 170 -17.57 2.34 11.94
C GLU A 170 -17.79 1.57 13.24
N GLU A 171 -16.82 1.60 14.14
CA GLU A 171 -16.95 0.99 15.47
C GLU A 171 -16.15 1.77 16.51
N GLN A 172 -16.43 1.51 17.79
CA GLN A 172 -15.69 2.13 18.89
C GLN A 172 -14.25 1.60 18.92
N TYR A 173 -13.30 2.52 18.91
CA TYR A 173 -11.87 2.21 18.88
C TYR A 173 -11.06 3.32 19.59
N ASN A 174 -9.81 3.04 19.93
CA ASN A 174 -8.94 4.02 20.61
C ASN A 174 -8.77 5.31 19.80
N ARG A 175 -8.72 5.20 18.46
CA ARG A 175 -8.68 6.33 17.51
C ARG A 175 -9.84 6.19 16.53
N THR A 176 -11.01 6.69 16.92
CA THR A 176 -12.21 6.69 16.07
C THR A 176 -12.19 7.86 15.11
N GLY A 177 -12.62 7.62 13.87
CA GLY A 177 -12.68 8.60 12.80
C GLY A 177 -11.61 8.41 11.75
N ARG A 178 -11.49 9.36 10.83
CA ARG A 178 -10.47 9.33 9.79
C ARG A 178 -9.15 9.89 10.32
N PHE A 179 -8.03 9.51 9.73
CA PHE A 179 -6.70 9.97 10.14
C PHE A 179 -6.56 11.50 10.17
N TRP A 180 -7.33 12.26 9.40
CA TRP A 180 -7.33 13.73 9.43
C TRP A 180 -7.57 14.30 10.82
N SER A 181 -8.43 13.67 11.62
CA SER A 181 -8.73 14.09 12.99
C SER A 181 -7.57 13.87 13.96
N HIS A 182 -6.58 13.08 13.56
CA HIS A 182 -5.46 12.66 14.41
C HIS A 182 -4.09 13.15 13.90
N ILE A 183 -4.01 13.72 12.70
CA ILE A 183 -2.73 14.17 12.11
C ILE A 183 -1.99 15.15 13.02
N ASN A 184 -2.69 16.12 13.61
CA ASN A 184 -2.07 17.13 14.46
C ASN A 184 -1.49 16.59 15.79
N ASP A 185 -1.94 15.42 16.24
CA ASP A 185 -1.39 14.76 17.43
C ASP A 185 0.03 14.24 17.20
N TYR A 186 0.37 13.96 15.93
CA TYR A 186 1.67 13.43 15.52
C TYR A 186 2.52 14.43 14.74
N LEU A 187 1.88 15.31 14.00
CA LEU A 187 2.50 16.37 13.20
C LEU A 187 1.94 17.73 13.66
N PRO A 188 2.52 18.34 14.69
CA PRO A 188 2.07 19.64 15.19
C PRO A 188 2.07 20.69 14.07
N GLY A 189 0.93 21.35 13.90
CA GLY A 189 0.71 22.29 12.80
C GLY A 189 0.29 21.66 11.46
N GLY A 190 0.03 20.33 11.45
CA GLY A 190 -0.40 19.59 10.27
C GLY A 190 0.74 19.34 9.26
N LEU A 191 0.34 18.96 8.05
CA LEU A 191 1.27 18.76 6.94
C LEU A 191 1.86 20.09 6.48
N THR A 192 3.16 20.11 6.26
CA THR A 192 3.89 21.34 5.91
C THR A 192 4.82 21.11 4.70
N GLN A 193 4.63 21.85 3.63
CA GLN A 193 5.48 21.80 2.44
C GLN A 193 6.96 22.05 2.78
N GLY A 194 7.86 21.29 2.18
CA GLY A 194 9.30 21.37 2.42
C GLY A 194 9.79 20.66 3.69
N ARG A 195 8.88 20.35 4.66
CA ARG A 195 9.17 19.49 5.80
C ARG A 195 8.70 18.06 5.55
N ASP A 196 7.54 17.92 4.95
CA ASP A 196 6.85 16.65 4.78
C ASP A 196 6.73 16.30 3.29
N SER A 197 7.10 15.09 2.92
CA SER A 197 6.74 14.43 1.66
C SER A 197 5.58 13.49 1.91
N VAL A 198 4.57 13.52 1.03
CA VAL A 198 3.32 12.79 1.29
C VAL A 198 3.03 11.75 0.20
N MET A 199 2.69 10.55 0.62
CA MET A 199 2.15 9.49 -0.24
C MET A 199 0.73 9.15 0.17
N VAL A 200 -0.17 9.01 -0.78
CA VAL A 200 -1.57 8.64 -0.52
C VAL A 200 -1.96 7.44 -1.35
N CYS A 201 -2.51 6.43 -0.71
CA CYS A 201 -3.10 5.27 -1.38
C CYS A 201 -4.45 4.92 -0.77
N GLY A 202 -5.49 4.96 -1.57
CA GLY A 202 -6.82 4.66 -1.04
C GLY A 202 -7.95 4.87 -2.03
N SER A 203 -9.13 5.22 -1.50
CA SER A 203 -10.34 5.39 -2.32
C SER A 203 -10.18 6.55 -3.32
N PRO A 204 -10.95 6.51 -4.43
CA PRO A 204 -10.97 7.62 -5.39
C PRO A 204 -11.31 8.96 -4.75
N GLU A 205 -12.20 8.96 -3.74
CA GLU A 205 -12.63 10.15 -3.01
C GLU A 205 -11.47 10.73 -2.19
N LEU A 206 -10.73 9.88 -1.46
CA LEU A 206 -9.55 10.31 -0.70
C LEU A 206 -8.51 10.93 -1.64
N ASN A 207 -8.18 10.25 -2.75
CA ASN A 207 -7.19 10.75 -3.69
C ASN A 207 -7.62 12.09 -4.31
N LYS A 208 -8.89 12.24 -4.66
CA LYS A 208 -9.41 13.50 -5.19
C LYS A 208 -9.32 14.61 -4.15
N GLN A 209 -9.74 14.33 -2.90
CA GLN A 209 -9.64 15.29 -1.79
C GLN A 209 -8.21 15.74 -1.58
N CYS A 210 -7.28 14.80 -1.38
CA CYS A 210 -5.87 15.11 -1.16
C CYS A 210 -5.25 15.91 -2.31
N ARG A 211 -5.54 15.52 -3.57
CA ARG A 211 -5.03 16.25 -4.73
C ARG A 211 -5.50 17.70 -4.71
N THR A 212 -6.80 17.93 -4.49
CA THR A 212 -7.34 19.29 -4.45
C THR A 212 -6.71 20.10 -3.32
N GLU A 213 -6.71 19.57 -2.10
CA GLU A 213 -6.18 20.26 -0.93
C GLU A 213 -4.69 20.60 -1.07
N PHE A 214 -3.86 19.66 -1.56
CA PHE A 214 -2.43 19.89 -1.71
C PHE A 214 -2.12 20.88 -2.86
N GLN A 215 -2.84 20.79 -3.98
CA GLN A 215 -2.69 21.72 -5.08
C GLN A 215 -3.13 23.14 -4.71
N ASP A 216 -4.21 23.28 -3.94
CA ASP A 216 -4.67 24.61 -3.44
C ASP A 216 -3.66 25.23 -2.46
N LEU A 217 -2.87 24.40 -1.78
CA LEU A 217 -1.73 24.83 -0.95
C LEU A 217 -0.43 25.08 -1.75
N GLY A 218 -0.44 24.89 -3.06
CA GLY A 218 0.70 25.09 -3.93
C GLY A 218 1.70 23.93 -3.97
N TRP A 219 1.34 22.76 -3.43
CA TRP A 219 2.18 21.57 -3.48
C TRP A 219 2.19 20.95 -4.88
N GLN A 220 3.33 20.38 -5.26
CA GLN A 220 3.52 19.74 -6.56
C GLN A 220 3.34 18.23 -6.48
N GLU A 221 2.49 17.67 -7.36
CA GLU A 221 2.35 16.23 -7.51
C GLU A 221 3.55 15.68 -8.30
N GLY A 222 4.27 14.73 -7.70
CA GLY A 222 5.36 14.04 -8.37
C GLY A 222 4.84 13.00 -9.37
N ASN A 223 5.69 12.61 -10.30
CA ASN A 223 5.40 11.59 -11.30
C ASN A 223 6.67 10.84 -11.72
N LEU A 224 6.53 9.90 -12.67
CA LEU A 224 7.66 9.19 -13.26
C LEU A 224 8.58 10.16 -14.02
N GLY A 225 9.64 10.63 -13.35
CA GLY A 225 10.65 11.51 -13.93
C GLY A 225 10.74 12.91 -13.31
N GLU A 226 9.76 13.30 -12.51
CA GLU A 226 9.78 14.57 -11.78
C GLU A 226 9.43 14.34 -10.31
N ARG A 227 10.31 14.80 -9.41
CA ARG A 227 10.05 14.76 -7.97
C ARG A 227 8.96 15.75 -7.59
N GLY A 228 8.14 15.39 -6.63
CA GLY A 228 7.07 16.24 -6.09
C GLY A 228 7.01 16.22 -4.58
N ASP A 229 6.15 17.07 -4.04
CA ASP A 229 5.86 17.13 -2.61
C ASP A 229 4.94 16.00 -2.17
N PHE A 230 4.09 15.52 -3.09
CA PHE A 230 3.18 14.40 -2.82
C PHE A 230 2.96 13.50 -4.03
N MET A 231 2.50 12.29 -3.76
CA MET A 231 2.14 11.28 -4.77
C MET A 231 0.85 10.58 -4.38
N LEU A 232 0.06 10.24 -5.39
CA LEU A 232 -1.24 9.60 -5.21
C LEU A 232 -1.35 8.34 -6.06
N GLU A 233 -1.88 7.27 -5.47
CA GLU A 233 -2.24 6.06 -6.20
C GLU A 233 -3.59 5.55 -5.71
N ARG A 234 -4.42 5.09 -6.66
CA ARG A 234 -5.72 4.53 -6.32
C ARG A 234 -5.52 3.10 -5.82
N ALA A 235 -6.02 2.79 -4.63
CA ALA A 235 -6.25 1.40 -4.26
C ALA A 235 -7.34 0.85 -5.19
N PHE A 236 -6.99 -0.17 -5.95
CA PHE A 236 -7.92 -0.76 -6.91
C PHE A 236 -9.01 -1.52 -6.16
N ALA A 237 -10.26 -1.04 -6.33
CA ALA A 237 -11.45 -1.84 -6.14
C ALA A 237 -11.91 -2.30 -7.52
N ASP A 238 -12.29 -3.56 -7.65
CA ASP A 238 -12.91 -4.11 -8.85
C ASP A 238 -14.25 -3.43 -9.18
#